data_7f5440e315bcc4660c72413982c06c06
#
_entry.id   7f5440e315bcc4660c72413982c06c06
#
_cell.length_a   1.000
_cell.length_b   1.000
_cell.length_c   1.000
_cell.angle_alpha   90.00
_cell.angle_beta   90.00
_cell.angle_gamma   90.00
#
_symmetry.space_group_name_H-M   'P 1'
#
loop_
_entity.id
_entity.type
_entity.pdbx_description
1 polymer ?
#
loop_
_entity_poly.entity_id
_entity_poly.type
_entity_poly.pdbx_seq_one_letter_code
_entity_poly.pdbx_strand_id
1 'polypeptide(L)'
;NPDKDLLEKALDSKHTFCLDDDSIAEIFFNEFGDNLVYKDEILYVFNDSLWYEDRKLLKVKYFIGKVIKEYYLKVNIQLSKKAYDELTDDETNTEKQIIMENLKVIGKILDKMGTATKKKNVAECLLQIIAVRDYSEIEFDTNSYILPFKDNVYDLASHTFRTSQKEDYILTFIPYKLEQRDQEKIDKFDSLIQKIFPNPAIKENYF
;
A
#
# COMPACT_ATOMS: atom_id res chain seq x y z
N ASN A 1 18.84 1.14 -8.85
CA ASN A 1 17.80 0.40 -9.59
C ASN A 1 17.32 -0.74 -8.69
N PRO A 2 16.10 -0.70 -8.13
CA PRO A 2 15.63 -1.69 -7.16
C PRO A 2 15.71 -3.13 -7.69
N ASP A 3 15.52 -3.33 -9.00
CA ASP A 3 15.60 -4.65 -9.61
C ASP A 3 17.03 -5.23 -9.61
N LYS A 4 18.05 -4.39 -9.66
CA LYS A 4 19.45 -4.83 -9.60
C LYS A 4 19.86 -5.21 -8.17
N ASP A 5 19.39 -4.48 -7.18
CA ASP A 5 19.63 -4.78 -5.76
C ASP A 5 18.96 -6.10 -5.33
N LEU A 6 17.74 -6.38 -5.85
CA LEU A 6 17.04 -7.65 -5.64
C LEU A 6 17.80 -8.85 -6.23
N LEU A 7 18.35 -8.66 -7.42
CA LEU A 7 19.13 -9.71 -8.10
C LEU A 7 20.45 -9.96 -7.37
N GLU A 8 21.14 -8.90 -6.95
CA GLU A 8 22.40 -9.01 -6.18
C GLU A 8 22.17 -9.73 -4.85
N LYS A 9 21.10 -9.43 -4.12
CA LYS A 9 20.70 -10.15 -2.90
C LYS A 9 20.34 -11.61 -3.16
N ALA A 10 19.63 -11.88 -4.26
CA ALA A 10 19.25 -13.23 -4.67
C ALA A 10 20.45 -14.10 -5.10
N LEU A 11 21.53 -13.46 -5.54
CA LEU A 11 22.75 -14.11 -6.02
C LEU A 11 23.86 -14.18 -4.98
N ASP A 12 23.73 -13.43 -3.89
CA ASP A 12 24.64 -13.60 -2.76
C ASP A 12 24.43 -15.01 -2.18
N SER A 13 25.43 -15.86 -2.37
CA SER A 13 25.44 -17.25 -1.92
C SER A 13 25.27 -17.42 -0.41
N LYS A 14 25.28 -16.32 0.35
CA LYS A 14 24.95 -16.26 1.77
C LYS A 14 23.47 -16.03 2.05
N HIS A 15 22.68 -15.57 1.08
CA HIS A 15 21.25 -15.38 1.21
C HIS A 15 20.52 -16.64 0.72
N THR A 16 20.39 -17.60 1.59
CA THR A 16 19.42 -18.66 1.42
C THR A 16 18.05 -18.03 1.58
N PHE A 17 17.19 -18.11 0.56
CA PHE A 17 15.80 -17.66 0.71
C PHE A 17 15.16 -18.41 1.86
N CYS A 18 14.80 -17.68 2.91
CA CYS A 18 14.29 -18.31 4.11
C CYS A 18 12.78 -18.42 4.05
N LEU A 19 12.27 -19.58 4.45
CA LEU A 19 10.82 -19.88 4.49
C LEU A 19 10.20 -19.46 5.84
N ASP A 20 11.00 -18.91 6.76
CA ASP A 20 10.50 -18.50 8.06
C ASP A 20 9.58 -17.27 7.97
N ASP A 21 8.75 -17.12 8.98
CA ASP A 21 7.71 -16.08 8.99
C ASP A 21 8.31 -14.69 9.22
N ASP A 22 9.41 -14.60 9.99
CA ASP A 22 10.09 -13.35 10.32
C ASP A 22 10.77 -12.74 9.09
N SER A 23 11.57 -13.50 8.35
CA SER A 23 12.21 -13.03 7.11
C SER A 23 11.20 -12.59 6.07
N ILE A 24 10.07 -13.28 5.95
CA ILE A 24 8.99 -12.87 5.04
C ILE A 24 8.33 -11.58 5.53
N ALA A 25 8.15 -11.40 6.84
CA ALA A 25 7.60 -10.19 7.42
C ALA A 25 8.54 -8.99 7.21
N GLU A 26 9.85 -9.17 7.34
CA GLU A 26 10.85 -8.13 7.01
C GLU A 26 10.81 -7.73 5.54
N ILE A 27 10.74 -8.69 4.62
CA ILE A 27 10.60 -8.39 3.18
C ILE A 27 9.32 -7.61 2.94
N PHE A 28 8.20 -8.05 3.50
CA PHE A 28 6.93 -7.34 3.36
C PHE A 28 7.01 -5.92 3.91
N PHE A 29 7.64 -5.76 5.08
CA PHE A 29 7.80 -4.46 5.69
C PHE A 29 8.69 -3.52 4.85
N ASN A 30 9.75 -4.02 4.24
CA ASN A 30 10.61 -3.24 3.36
C ASN A 30 9.90 -2.79 2.08
N GLU A 31 9.00 -3.61 1.55
CA GLU A 31 8.25 -3.31 0.32
C GLU A 31 6.98 -2.48 0.56
N PHE A 32 6.36 -2.60 1.74
CA PHE A 32 5.02 -2.06 2.00
C PHE A 32 4.90 -1.27 3.32
N GLY A 33 5.94 -1.25 4.13
CA GLY A 33 5.92 -0.69 5.49
C GLY A 33 5.52 0.78 5.56
N ASP A 34 5.85 1.57 4.55
CA ASP A 34 5.44 2.96 4.44
C ASP A 34 3.92 3.17 4.34
N ASN A 35 3.17 2.12 4.05
CA ASN A 35 1.71 2.13 4.03
C ASN A 35 1.09 1.58 5.32
N LEU A 36 1.90 1.46 6.38
CA LEU A 36 1.49 0.91 7.66
C LEU A 36 1.80 1.89 8.79
N VAL A 37 0.84 2.08 9.68
CA VAL A 37 0.98 2.82 10.93
C VAL A 37 0.39 2.00 12.05
N TYR A 38 1.12 1.84 13.16
CA TYR A 38 0.61 1.16 14.36
C TYR A 38 0.56 2.15 15.52
N LYS A 39 -0.64 2.57 15.89
CA LYS A 39 -0.88 3.58 16.92
C LYS A 39 -2.07 3.15 17.77
N ASP A 40 -1.99 3.35 19.08
CA ASP A 40 -3.05 3.03 20.04
C ASP A 40 -3.57 1.60 19.91
N GLU A 41 -2.66 0.64 19.73
CA GLU A 41 -2.95 -0.79 19.54
C GLU A 41 -3.77 -1.11 18.27
N ILE A 42 -3.87 -0.16 17.34
CA ILE A 42 -4.57 -0.30 16.07
C ILE A 42 -3.57 -0.24 14.92
N LEU A 43 -3.66 -1.21 14.02
CA LEU A 43 -2.97 -1.16 12.75
C LEU A 43 -3.80 -0.38 11.74
N TYR A 44 -3.19 0.64 11.15
CA TYR A 44 -3.75 1.39 10.03
C TYR A 44 -3.02 1.01 8.75
N VAL A 45 -3.76 0.85 7.68
CA VAL A 45 -3.24 0.46 6.36
C VAL A 45 -3.69 1.47 5.34
N PHE A 46 -2.74 2.06 4.63
CA PHE A 46 -3.02 2.92 3.48
C PHE A 46 -3.33 2.06 2.25
N ASN A 47 -4.43 2.37 1.57
CA ASN A 47 -4.84 1.69 0.35
C ASN A 47 -5.32 2.71 -0.69
N ASP A 48 -4.49 2.96 -1.67
CA ASP A 48 -4.67 3.83 -2.84
C ASP A 48 -4.95 5.32 -2.52
N SER A 49 -5.85 5.62 -1.58
CA SER A 49 -6.28 6.99 -1.31
C SER A 49 -6.60 7.30 0.15
N LEU A 50 -6.79 6.29 0.97
CA LEU A 50 -7.26 6.46 2.34
C LEU A 50 -6.54 5.50 3.30
N TRP A 51 -6.47 5.91 4.56
CA TRP A 51 -6.08 5.04 5.65
C TRP A 51 -7.30 4.29 6.19
N TYR A 52 -7.09 3.06 6.62
CA TYR A 52 -8.14 2.21 7.17
C TYR A 52 -7.65 1.50 8.42
N GLU A 53 -8.48 1.48 9.46
CA GLU A 53 -8.24 0.60 10.60
C GLU A 53 -8.33 -0.88 10.18
N ASP A 54 -7.35 -1.67 10.58
CA ASP A 54 -7.31 -3.13 10.36
C ASP A 54 -7.21 -3.93 11.66
N ARG A 55 -8.17 -3.73 12.56
CA ARG A 55 -8.21 -4.37 13.89
C ARG A 55 -8.12 -5.90 13.86
N LYS A 56 -8.50 -6.54 12.76
CA LYS A 56 -8.50 -8.01 12.58
C LYS A 56 -7.39 -8.49 11.65
N LEU A 57 -6.51 -7.62 11.23
CA LEU A 57 -5.43 -7.91 10.29
C LEU A 57 -5.92 -8.53 8.96
N LEU A 58 -7.13 -8.21 8.54
CA LEU A 58 -7.70 -8.78 7.30
C LEU A 58 -7.10 -8.15 6.06
N LYS A 59 -6.97 -6.82 6.08
CA LYS A 59 -6.36 -6.07 4.96
C LYS A 59 -4.88 -6.38 4.84
N VAL A 60 -4.14 -6.33 5.94
CA VAL A 60 -2.71 -6.63 5.92
C VAL A 60 -2.43 -8.06 5.46
N LYS A 61 -3.21 -9.06 5.90
CA LYS A 61 -3.08 -10.44 5.39
C LYS A 61 -3.34 -10.56 3.90
N TYR A 62 -4.25 -9.78 3.36
CA TYR A 62 -4.48 -9.70 1.91
C TYR A 62 -3.26 -9.12 1.21
N PHE A 63 -2.73 -7.99 1.69
CA PHE A 63 -1.56 -7.35 1.11
C PHE A 63 -0.29 -8.19 1.24
N ILE A 64 -0.07 -8.87 2.39
CA ILE A 64 1.02 -9.84 2.53
C ILE A 64 0.97 -10.87 1.41
N GLY A 65 -0.20 -11.47 1.17
CA GLY A 65 -0.35 -12.44 0.10
C GLY A 65 -0.08 -11.88 -1.31
N LYS A 66 -0.46 -10.63 -1.56
CA LYS A 66 -0.26 -9.94 -2.84
C LYS A 66 1.21 -9.53 -3.02
N VAL A 67 1.73 -8.72 -2.11
CA VAL A 67 3.07 -8.11 -2.19
C VAL A 67 4.16 -9.18 -2.23
N ILE A 68 4.09 -10.16 -1.33
CA ILE A 68 5.09 -11.23 -1.27
C ILE A 68 5.07 -12.09 -2.54
N LYS A 69 3.87 -12.37 -3.08
CA LYS A 69 3.79 -13.09 -4.37
C LYS A 69 4.40 -12.28 -5.51
N GLU A 70 4.07 -11.00 -5.61
CA GLU A 70 4.62 -10.12 -6.64
C GLU A 70 6.14 -9.99 -6.52
N TYR A 71 6.66 -9.84 -5.30
CA TYR A 71 8.10 -9.80 -5.02
C TYR A 71 8.80 -11.07 -5.52
N TYR A 72 8.36 -12.24 -5.04
CA TYR A 72 9.02 -13.49 -5.40
C TYR A 72 8.80 -13.92 -6.87
N LEU A 73 7.71 -13.51 -7.50
CA LEU A 73 7.54 -13.69 -8.94
C LEU A 73 8.55 -12.87 -9.74
N LYS A 74 8.82 -11.62 -9.36
CA LYS A 74 9.87 -10.80 -9.99
C LYS A 74 11.24 -11.45 -9.84
N VAL A 75 11.59 -11.87 -8.62
CA VAL A 75 12.85 -12.57 -8.35
C VAL A 75 12.96 -13.87 -9.16
N ASN A 76 11.89 -14.66 -9.23
CA ASN A 76 11.86 -15.90 -10.01
C ASN A 76 12.14 -15.66 -11.49
N ILE A 77 11.49 -14.65 -12.08
CA ILE A 77 11.69 -14.29 -13.50
C ILE A 77 13.15 -13.88 -13.75
N GLN A 78 13.73 -13.07 -12.88
CA GLN A 78 15.12 -12.62 -13.04
C GLN A 78 16.13 -13.75 -12.91
N LEU A 79 15.97 -14.62 -11.90
CA LEU A 79 16.83 -15.79 -11.72
C LEU A 79 16.71 -16.80 -12.88
N SER A 80 15.47 -17.05 -13.34
CA SER A 80 15.24 -17.95 -14.48
C SER A 80 15.89 -17.41 -15.75
N LYS A 81 15.77 -16.10 -15.98
CA LYS A 81 16.40 -15.44 -17.12
C LYS A 81 17.92 -15.53 -17.05
N LYS A 82 18.51 -15.26 -15.88
CA LYS A 82 19.95 -15.39 -15.69
C LYS A 82 20.42 -16.83 -15.91
N ALA A 83 19.71 -17.83 -15.38
CA ALA A 83 20.05 -19.23 -15.57
C ALA A 83 20.01 -19.66 -17.04
N TYR A 84 19.15 -19.06 -17.85
CA TYR A 84 18.99 -19.37 -19.25
C TYR A 84 19.98 -18.61 -20.15
N ASP A 85 20.15 -17.30 -19.94
CA ASP A 85 20.86 -16.41 -20.87
C ASP A 85 22.38 -16.35 -20.60
N GLU A 86 22.80 -16.45 -19.32
CA GLU A 86 24.18 -16.12 -18.93
C GLU A 86 25.01 -17.34 -18.51
N LEU A 87 24.39 -18.48 -18.22
CA LEU A 87 25.09 -19.64 -17.73
C LEU A 87 25.22 -20.72 -18.78
N THR A 88 26.43 -21.23 -18.96
CA THR A 88 26.73 -22.37 -19.85
C THR A 88 26.05 -23.65 -19.38
N ASP A 89 25.84 -24.60 -20.29
CA ASP A 89 25.25 -25.93 -20.02
C ASP A 89 26.17 -26.86 -19.22
N ASP A 90 27.28 -26.36 -18.71
CA ASP A 90 28.18 -27.15 -17.89
C ASP A 90 27.50 -27.48 -16.54
N GLU A 91 27.23 -28.77 -16.33
CA GLU A 91 26.60 -29.29 -15.10
C GLU A 91 27.45 -29.05 -13.83
N THR A 92 28.72 -28.73 -13.98
CA THR A 92 29.65 -28.41 -12.87
C THR A 92 29.56 -26.98 -12.43
N ASN A 93 28.76 -26.14 -13.08
CA ASN A 93 28.61 -24.71 -12.73
C ASN A 93 27.87 -24.56 -11.42
N THR A 94 28.64 -24.29 -10.36
CA THR A 94 28.12 -24.07 -8.98
C THR A 94 27.07 -22.97 -8.92
N GLU A 95 27.20 -21.92 -9.72
CA GLU A 95 26.26 -20.80 -9.76
C GLU A 95 24.89 -21.23 -10.30
N LYS A 96 24.86 -22.04 -11.35
CA LYS A 96 23.64 -22.61 -11.89
C LYS A 96 22.92 -23.50 -10.88
N GLN A 97 23.66 -24.29 -10.10
CA GLN A 97 23.09 -25.14 -9.05
C GLN A 97 22.45 -24.31 -7.95
N ILE A 98 23.10 -23.23 -7.48
CA ILE A 98 22.57 -22.31 -6.47
C ILE A 98 21.27 -21.66 -6.99
N ILE A 99 21.25 -21.18 -8.22
CA ILE A 99 20.06 -20.58 -8.81
C ILE A 99 18.89 -21.57 -8.86
N MET A 100 19.16 -22.80 -9.28
CA MET A 100 18.12 -23.84 -9.35
C MET A 100 17.56 -24.23 -7.97
N GLU A 101 18.39 -24.23 -6.93
CA GLU A 101 17.92 -24.42 -5.55
C GLU A 101 17.07 -23.26 -5.07
N ASN A 102 17.51 -22.02 -5.32
CA ASN A 102 16.74 -20.83 -4.99
C ASN A 102 15.37 -20.80 -5.68
N LEU A 103 15.30 -21.17 -6.96
CA LEU A 103 14.04 -21.27 -7.69
C LEU A 103 13.08 -22.30 -7.06
N LYS A 104 13.60 -23.45 -6.58
CA LYS A 104 12.77 -24.43 -5.85
C LYS A 104 12.25 -23.88 -4.52
N VAL A 105 13.07 -23.12 -3.78
CA VAL A 105 12.65 -22.50 -2.52
C VAL A 105 11.58 -21.43 -2.78
N ILE A 106 11.77 -20.58 -3.79
CA ILE A 106 10.79 -19.58 -4.21
C ILE A 106 9.44 -20.24 -4.56
N GLY A 107 9.47 -21.34 -5.32
CA GLY A 107 8.24 -22.08 -5.62
C GLY A 107 7.49 -22.50 -4.36
N LYS A 108 8.20 -23.05 -3.36
CA LYS A 108 7.59 -23.41 -2.06
C LYS A 108 7.04 -22.21 -1.29
N ILE A 109 7.69 -21.04 -1.37
CA ILE A 109 7.19 -19.82 -0.75
C ILE A 109 5.88 -19.40 -1.40
N LEU A 110 5.85 -19.33 -2.73
CA LEU A 110 4.66 -18.96 -3.50
C LEU A 110 3.46 -19.85 -3.20
N ASP A 111 3.68 -21.16 -3.09
CA ASP A 111 2.63 -22.12 -2.74
C ASP A 111 2.11 -21.88 -1.32
N LYS A 112 3.00 -21.74 -0.33
CA LYS A 112 2.63 -21.53 1.05
C LYS A 112 1.93 -20.20 1.29
N MET A 113 2.30 -19.14 0.56
CA MET A 113 1.64 -17.83 0.65
C MET A 113 0.17 -17.86 0.18
N GLY A 114 -0.28 -18.94 -0.44
CA GLY A 114 -1.69 -19.19 -0.70
C GLY A 114 -2.50 -19.52 0.56
N THR A 115 -1.87 -19.99 1.64
CA THR A 115 -2.55 -20.48 2.84
C THR A 115 -2.87 -19.38 3.85
N ALA A 116 -4.01 -19.51 4.54
CA ALA A 116 -4.44 -18.55 5.58
C ALA A 116 -3.48 -18.57 6.78
N THR A 117 -3.00 -19.76 7.16
CA THR A 117 -2.10 -19.95 8.30
C THR A 117 -0.77 -19.20 8.10
N LYS A 118 -0.15 -19.35 6.92
CA LYS A 118 1.12 -18.67 6.63
C LYS A 118 0.96 -17.14 6.69
N LYS A 119 -0.11 -16.61 6.07
CA LYS A 119 -0.39 -15.17 6.10
C LYS A 119 -0.66 -14.66 7.53
N LYS A 120 -1.30 -15.45 8.37
CA LYS A 120 -1.54 -15.12 9.76
C LYS A 120 -0.23 -15.02 10.54
N ASN A 121 0.63 -16.03 10.43
CA ASN A 121 1.91 -16.04 11.13
C ASN A 121 2.79 -14.87 10.70
N VAL A 122 2.93 -14.63 9.38
CA VAL A 122 3.68 -13.48 8.86
C VAL A 122 3.10 -12.15 9.37
N ALA A 123 1.77 -12.01 9.48
CA ALA A 123 1.16 -10.80 10.02
C ALA A 123 1.45 -10.60 11.52
N GLU A 124 1.58 -11.69 12.30
CA GLU A 124 1.95 -11.63 13.71
C GLU A 124 3.42 -11.20 13.88
N CYS A 125 4.34 -11.74 13.07
CA CYS A 125 5.75 -11.30 13.04
C CYS A 125 5.86 -9.83 12.59
N LEU A 126 5.09 -9.43 11.59
CA LEU A 126 5.03 -8.05 11.10
C LEU A 126 4.61 -7.06 12.20
N LEU A 127 3.62 -7.41 13.02
CA LEU A 127 3.21 -6.55 14.15
C LEU A 127 4.35 -6.32 15.14
N GLN A 128 5.21 -7.31 15.38
CA GLN A 128 6.37 -7.14 16.26
C GLN A 128 7.37 -6.15 15.66
N ILE A 129 7.59 -6.20 14.33
CA ILE A 129 8.48 -5.27 13.62
C ILE A 129 7.93 -3.84 13.68
N ILE A 130 6.61 -3.67 13.52
CA ILE A 130 5.97 -2.35 13.47
C ILE A 130 5.84 -1.75 14.88
N ALA A 131 5.51 -2.57 15.88
CA ALA A 131 5.22 -2.10 17.24
C ALA A 131 6.42 -1.43 17.94
N VAL A 132 7.65 -1.69 17.50
CA VAL A 132 8.86 -1.05 18.04
C VAL A 132 9.16 0.32 17.41
N ARG A 133 8.38 0.74 16.42
CA ARG A 133 8.55 2.03 15.76
C ARG A 133 7.76 3.12 16.47
N ASP A 134 8.27 4.34 16.39
CA ASP A 134 7.59 5.50 16.92
C ASP A 134 6.68 6.12 15.85
N TYR A 135 5.40 6.16 16.14
CA TYR A 135 4.35 6.79 15.33
C TYR A 135 3.64 7.93 16.08
N SER A 136 4.25 8.45 17.16
CA SER A 136 3.65 9.46 18.04
C SER A 136 3.33 10.77 17.30
N GLU A 137 4.12 11.13 16.30
CA GLU A 137 3.94 12.34 15.49
C GLU A 137 2.80 12.23 14.46
N ILE A 138 2.31 11.00 14.21
CA ILE A 138 1.25 10.80 13.23
C ILE A 138 -0.10 11.09 13.85
N GLU A 139 -0.82 12.04 13.29
CA GLU A 139 -2.20 12.35 13.64
C GLU A 139 -3.09 12.27 12.41
N PHE A 140 -4.18 11.52 12.52
CA PHE A 140 -5.14 11.36 11.44
C PHE A 140 -6.18 12.47 11.45
N ASP A 141 -6.68 12.84 10.25
CA ASP A 141 -7.76 13.82 10.04
C ASP A 141 -7.51 15.22 10.64
N THR A 142 -6.25 15.62 10.82
CA THR A 142 -5.89 16.91 11.44
C THR A 142 -5.74 18.05 10.44
N ASN A 143 -5.57 17.76 9.14
CA ASN A 143 -5.37 18.79 8.14
C ASN A 143 -6.70 19.44 7.73
N SER A 144 -7.00 20.62 8.32
CA SER A 144 -8.22 21.38 8.04
C SER A 144 -8.30 22.00 6.64
N TYR A 145 -7.21 21.98 5.88
CA TYR A 145 -7.18 22.49 4.50
C TYR A 145 -7.52 21.44 3.46
N ILE A 146 -7.85 20.20 3.86
CA ILE A 146 -8.18 19.12 2.95
C ILE A 146 -9.62 18.69 3.18
N LEU A 147 -10.42 18.70 2.11
CA LEU A 147 -11.73 18.07 2.08
C LEU A 147 -11.61 16.72 1.37
N PRO A 148 -11.61 15.61 2.10
CA PRO A 148 -11.47 14.28 1.52
C PRO A 148 -12.80 13.78 0.94
N PHE A 149 -12.77 13.33 -0.31
CA PHE A 149 -13.84 12.61 -0.99
C PHE A 149 -13.40 11.16 -1.20
N LYS A 150 -14.32 10.34 -1.69
CA LYS A 150 -14.05 8.92 -1.87
C LYS A 150 -12.84 8.61 -2.78
N ASP A 151 -12.63 9.41 -3.80
CA ASP A 151 -11.64 9.16 -4.85
C ASP A 151 -10.52 10.22 -4.90
N ASN A 152 -10.78 11.41 -4.37
CA ASN A 152 -9.91 12.58 -4.46
C ASN A 152 -10.00 13.43 -3.21
N VAL A 153 -9.08 14.35 -3.06
CA VAL A 153 -9.16 15.42 -2.06
C VAL A 153 -9.30 16.75 -2.77
N TYR A 154 -10.07 17.65 -2.17
CA TYR A 154 -10.06 19.05 -2.54
C TYR A 154 -9.16 19.82 -1.58
N ASP A 155 -8.12 20.40 -2.10
CA ASP A 155 -7.19 21.22 -1.34
C ASP A 155 -7.70 22.66 -1.31
N LEU A 156 -8.07 23.13 -0.09
CA LEU A 156 -8.62 24.46 0.12
C LEU A 156 -7.56 25.55 -0.03
N ALA A 157 -6.28 25.26 0.17
CA ALA A 157 -5.22 26.25 0.05
C ALA A 157 -4.90 26.55 -1.42
N SER A 158 -4.86 25.52 -2.25
CA SER A 158 -4.60 25.65 -3.69
C SER A 158 -5.86 25.77 -4.54
N HIS A 159 -7.04 25.57 -3.95
CA HIS A 159 -8.32 25.49 -4.66
C HIS A 159 -8.36 24.46 -5.79
N THR A 160 -7.66 23.31 -5.61
CA THR A 160 -7.52 22.29 -6.64
C THR A 160 -7.94 20.90 -6.14
N PHE A 161 -8.37 20.06 -7.08
CA PHE A 161 -8.54 18.63 -6.82
C PHE A 161 -7.24 17.90 -7.10
N ARG A 162 -6.89 17.00 -6.21
CA ARG A 162 -5.75 16.09 -6.37
C ARG A 162 -6.07 14.71 -5.81
N THR A 163 -5.26 13.75 -6.20
CA THR A 163 -5.29 12.43 -5.56
C THR A 163 -4.79 12.54 -4.12
N SER A 164 -5.44 11.84 -3.21
CA SER A 164 -4.98 11.71 -1.83
C SER A 164 -3.62 11.00 -1.78
N GLN A 165 -2.78 11.46 -0.88
CA GLN A 165 -1.47 10.88 -0.59
C GLN A 165 -1.46 10.27 0.81
N LYS A 166 -0.54 9.35 1.09
CA LYS A 166 -0.44 8.73 2.41
C LYS A 166 -0.13 9.74 3.52
N GLU A 167 0.62 10.78 3.18
CA GLU A 167 0.99 11.89 4.06
C GLU A 167 -0.18 12.81 4.42
N ASP A 168 -1.33 12.66 3.78
CA ASP A 168 -2.55 13.38 4.15
C ASP A 168 -3.21 12.79 5.40
N TYR A 169 -2.86 11.57 5.79
CA TYR A 169 -3.36 10.84 6.96
C TYR A 169 -4.89 10.86 7.12
N ILE A 170 -5.61 10.57 6.04
CA ILE A 170 -7.07 10.66 5.99
C ILE A 170 -7.70 9.33 6.38
N LEU A 171 -8.52 9.32 7.45
CA LEU A 171 -9.39 8.20 7.84
C LEU A 171 -10.84 8.45 7.46
N THR A 172 -11.29 9.69 7.62
CA THR A 172 -12.67 10.08 7.41
C THR A 172 -12.83 10.80 6.09
N PHE A 173 -13.85 10.44 5.32
CA PHE A 173 -14.08 11.05 4.02
C PHE A 173 -15.58 11.23 3.73
N ILE A 174 -15.87 12.16 2.84
CA ILE A 174 -17.20 12.40 2.33
C ILE A 174 -17.54 11.25 1.35
N PRO A 175 -18.59 10.43 1.61
CA PRO A 175 -18.83 9.18 0.88
C PRO A 175 -19.37 9.38 -0.54
N TYR A 176 -19.36 10.59 -1.03
CA TYR A 176 -19.78 10.93 -2.37
C TYR A 176 -18.58 11.10 -3.29
N LYS A 177 -18.74 10.67 -4.55
CA LYS A 177 -17.84 11.09 -5.62
C LYS A 177 -18.12 12.53 -5.98
N LEU A 178 -17.07 13.27 -6.25
CA LEU A 178 -17.28 14.59 -6.83
C LEU A 178 -17.74 14.42 -8.27
N GLU A 179 -19.00 14.75 -8.52
CA GLU A 179 -19.53 14.79 -9.89
C GLU A 179 -19.04 16.06 -10.59
N GLN A 180 -18.93 15.97 -11.91
CA GLN A 180 -18.72 17.16 -12.74
C GLN A 180 -19.84 18.16 -12.50
N ARG A 181 -19.50 19.45 -12.61
CA ARG A 181 -20.44 20.54 -12.43
C ARG A 181 -21.66 20.36 -13.34
N ASP A 182 -22.82 20.13 -12.73
CA ASP A 182 -24.10 19.99 -13.41
C ASP A 182 -24.85 21.32 -13.34
N GLN A 183 -24.90 22.02 -14.45
CA GLN A 183 -25.50 23.36 -14.51
C GLN A 183 -26.98 23.33 -14.13
N GLU A 184 -27.72 22.30 -14.49
CA GLU A 184 -29.14 22.19 -14.13
C GLU A 184 -29.34 22.08 -12.60
N LYS A 185 -28.45 21.34 -11.91
CA LYS A 185 -28.48 21.25 -10.44
C LYS A 185 -28.12 22.58 -9.79
N ILE A 186 -27.15 23.30 -10.36
CA ILE A 186 -26.75 24.64 -9.89
C ILE A 186 -27.92 25.61 -10.03
N ASP A 187 -28.57 25.66 -11.18
CA ASP A 187 -29.71 26.55 -11.44
C ASP A 187 -30.89 26.25 -10.50
N LYS A 188 -31.13 24.96 -10.21
CA LYS A 188 -32.12 24.54 -9.20
C LYS A 188 -31.76 25.01 -7.80
N PHE A 189 -30.48 24.87 -7.42
CA PHE A 189 -29.97 25.33 -6.12
C PHE A 189 -30.07 26.84 -6.01
N ASP A 190 -29.62 27.59 -7.00
CA ASP A 190 -29.73 29.05 -7.03
C ASP A 190 -31.19 29.52 -6.96
N SER A 191 -32.09 28.85 -7.64
CA SER A 191 -33.52 29.13 -7.56
C SER A 191 -34.11 28.88 -6.17
N LEU A 192 -33.62 27.83 -5.48
CA LEU A 192 -33.98 27.55 -4.09
C LEU A 192 -33.45 28.63 -3.13
N ILE A 193 -32.19 28.97 -3.26
CA ILE A 193 -31.55 30.03 -2.46
C ILE A 193 -32.27 31.36 -2.63
N GLN A 194 -32.66 31.71 -3.85
CA GLN A 194 -33.39 32.95 -4.12
C GLN A 194 -34.81 32.97 -3.54
N LYS A 195 -35.45 31.80 -3.40
CA LYS A 195 -36.76 31.66 -2.72
C LYS A 195 -36.61 31.83 -1.18
N ILE A 196 -35.52 31.29 -0.61
CA ILE A 196 -35.27 31.35 0.83
C ILE A 196 -34.75 32.73 1.23
N PHE A 197 -33.91 33.34 0.41
CA PHE A 197 -33.32 34.65 0.62
C PHE A 197 -33.68 35.60 -0.52
N PRO A 198 -34.87 36.15 -0.53
CA PRO A 198 -35.33 37.03 -1.62
C PRO A 198 -34.61 38.37 -1.70
N ASN A 199 -33.93 38.76 -0.64
CA ASN A 199 -33.13 39.99 -0.63
C ASN A 199 -31.72 39.76 -1.16
N PRO A 200 -31.33 40.38 -2.32
CA PRO A 200 -30.03 40.20 -2.91
C PRO A 200 -28.83 40.52 -1.99
N ALA A 201 -28.94 41.53 -1.13
CA ALA A 201 -27.90 41.93 -0.20
C ALA A 201 -27.59 40.83 0.83
N ILE A 202 -28.56 39.98 1.19
CA ILE A 202 -28.34 38.86 2.12
C ILE A 202 -27.61 37.72 1.35
N LYS A 203 -27.97 37.51 0.10
CA LYS A 203 -27.32 36.47 -0.74
C LYS A 203 -25.83 36.78 -0.90
N GLU A 204 -25.46 38.01 -1.23
CA GLU A 204 -24.05 38.42 -1.43
C GLU A 204 -23.18 38.32 -0.18
N ASN A 205 -23.77 38.39 1.02
CA ASN A 205 -23.04 38.34 2.28
C ASN A 205 -22.86 36.93 2.84
N TYR A 206 -23.60 35.92 2.35
CA TYR A 206 -23.60 34.56 2.90
C TYR A 206 -23.21 33.46 1.90
N PHE A 207 -23.17 33.75 0.61
CA PHE A 207 -22.88 32.82 -0.50
C PHE A 207 -22.00 33.47 -1.57
#